data_6af34870880d5d2b430a83e5e3964793
#
_entry.id   6af34870880d5d2b430a83e5e3964793
#
_cell.length_a   1.000
_cell.length_b   1.000
_cell.length_c   1.000
_cell.angle_alpha   90.00
_cell.angle_beta   90.00
_cell.angle_gamma   90.00
#
_symmetry.space_group_name_H-M   'P 1'
#
loop_
_entity.id
_entity.type
_entity.pdbx_description
1 polymer ?
#
loop_
_entity_poly.entity_id
_entity_poly.type
_entity_poly.pdbx_seq_one_letter_code
_entity_poly.pdbx_strand_id
1 'polypeptide(L)'
;MVVNSLKSLNQLASFLRVQPGKITLNEDTLPTRVVNKTTVSGYVNIILQFTKEGNSELEGCNNLEKAEVRQWIEYALLYATQGEVNPSSSQLLKELNTILSSKTYLVSHKLTIADIFLYYVLQNTLENLTILEKEKYVHISRWFDNMQQNSSIRQSNKLVNFNTLYLASLAPARH
;
A
#
# COMPACT_ATOMS: atom_id res chain seq x y z
N MET A 1 -5.33 -7.46 13.62
CA MET A 1 -5.92 -6.48 12.68
C MET A 1 -5.39 -5.06 12.91
N VAL A 2 -5.63 -4.45 14.06
CA VAL A 2 -5.20 -3.08 14.39
C VAL A 2 -3.68 -2.85 14.32
N VAL A 3 -2.88 -3.83 14.68
CA VAL A 3 -1.40 -3.71 14.74
C VAL A 3 -0.77 -3.45 13.36
N ASN A 4 -1.26 -4.12 12.31
CA ASN A 4 -0.71 -3.93 10.95
C ASN A 4 -1.04 -2.54 10.40
N SER A 5 -2.25 -2.03 10.66
CA SER A 5 -2.64 -0.70 10.21
C SER A 5 -1.87 0.42 10.91
N LEU A 6 -1.58 0.28 12.21
CA LEU A 6 -0.74 1.23 12.95
C LEU A 6 0.72 1.19 12.48
N LYS A 7 1.24 0.00 12.15
CA LYS A 7 2.57 -0.15 11.56
C LYS A 7 2.66 0.61 10.23
N SER A 8 1.67 0.43 9.36
CA SER A 8 1.61 1.13 8.06
C SER A 8 1.52 2.64 8.21
N LEU A 9 0.77 3.15 9.21
CA LEU A 9 0.75 4.59 9.52
C LEU A 9 2.13 5.12 9.96
N ASN A 10 2.84 4.39 10.80
CA ASN A 10 4.18 4.79 11.24
C ASN A 10 5.20 4.76 10.09
N GLN A 11 5.12 3.77 9.21
CA GLN A 11 5.94 3.70 8.00
C GLN A 11 5.65 4.89 7.07
N LEU A 12 4.37 5.24 6.93
CA LEU A 12 3.96 6.39 6.12
C LEU A 12 4.47 7.72 6.69
N ALA A 13 4.36 7.93 8.01
CA ALA A 13 4.91 9.10 8.67
C ALA A 13 6.43 9.19 8.49
N SER A 14 7.13 8.07 8.60
CA SER A 14 8.58 7.99 8.35
C SER A 14 8.95 8.34 6.90
N PHE A 15 8.21 7.83 5.92
CA PHE A 15 8.39 8.17 4.50
C PHE A 15 8.22 9.67 4.26
N LEU A 16 7.16 10.26 4.79
CA LEU A 16 6.85 11.68 4.66
C LEU A 16 7.71 12.58 5.54
N ARG A 17 8.55 12.01 6.41
CA ARG A 17 9.37 12.73 7.40
C ARG A 17 8.55 13.61 8.32
N VAL A 18 7.34 13.16 8.65
CA VAL A 18 6.40 13.85 9.53
C VAL A 18 6.47 13.23 10.93
N GLN A 19 6.33 14.06 11.95
CA GLN A 19 6.21 13.58 13.33
C GLN A 19 4.88 12.82 13.48
N PRO A 20 4.86 11.51 13.79
CA PRO A 20 3.62 10.76 13.91
C PRO A 20 2.72 11.31 15.03
N GLY A 21 3.30 11.96 16.04
CA GLY A 21 2.59 12.38 17.24
C GLY A 21 2.17 11.19 18.10
N LYS A 22 1.30 11.43 19.06
CA LYS A 22 0.72 10.37 19.86
C LYS A 22 -0.50 9.79 19.12
N ILE A 23 -0.38 8.58 18.60
CA ILE A 23 -1.49 7.84 18.00
C ILE A 23 -2.04 6.87 19.04
N THR A 24 -3.31 7.03 19.40
CA THR A 24 -4.04 6.15 20.32
C THR A 24 -5.28 5.62 19.63
N LEU A 25 -5.77 4.48 20.07
CA LEU A 25 -7.07 3.96 19.64
C LEU A 25 -8.13 4.43 20.65
N ASN A 26 -9.23 4.91 20.13
CA ASN A 26 -10.41 5.20 20.97
C ASN A 26 -11.21 3.91 21.26
N GLU A 27 -12.31 4.01 21.99
CA GLU A 27 -13.19 2.89 22.34
C GLU A 27 -13.73 2.15 21.12
N ASP A 28 -13.93 2.87 20.00
CA ASP A 28 -14.37 2.32 18.71
C ASP A 28 -13.23 1.73 17.86
N THR A 29 -12.04 1.53 18.43
CA THR A 29 -10.85 1.07 17.71
C THR A 29 -10.37 1.98 16.57
N LEU A 30 -10.83 3.22 16.52
CA LEU A 30 -10.41 4.22 15.55
C LEU A 30 -9.12 4.91 16.03
N PRO A 31 -8.10 5.05 15.16
CA PRO A 31 -6.90 5.77 15.53
C PRO A 31 -7.19 7.26 15.68
N THR A 32 -6.64 7.82 16.72
CA THR A 32 -6.71 9.25 17.01
C THR A 32 -5.29 9.77 17.18
N ARG A 33 -4.95 10.76 16.39
CA ARG A 33 -3.66 11.46 16.41
C ARG A 33 -3.80 12.77 17.16
N VAL A 34 -2.91 13.01 18.11
CA VAL A 34 -2.82 14.28 18.84
C VAL A 34 -1.49 14.94 18.55
N VAL A 35 -1.53 16.14 17.97
CA VAL A 35 -0.36 16.99 17.69
C VAL A 35 -0.71 18.44 17.99
N ASN A 36 0.11 19.14 18.78
CA ASN A 36 -0.02 20.57 19.08
C ASN A 36 -1.46 20.98 19.49
N LYS A 37 -2.12 20.19 20.34
CA LYS A 37 -3.51 20.38 20.78
C LYS A 37 -4.58 20.16 19.70
N THR A 38 -4.20 19.73 18.51
CA THR A 38 -5.15 19.35 17.45
C THR A 38 -5.34 17.84 17.49
N THR A 39 -6.59 17.41 17.50
CA THR A 39 -6.97 16.00 17.51
C THR A 39 -7.59 15.64 16.17
N VAL A 40 -7.05 14.62 15.52
CA VAL A 40 -7.56 14.08 14.24
C VAL A 40 -7.88 12.61 14.41
N SER A 41 -9.10 12.20 14.09
CA SER A 41 -9.58 10.83 14.22
C SER A 41 -9.83 10.18 12.86
N GLY A 42 -9.58 8.88 12.78
CA GLY A 42 -9.78 8.04 11.61
C GLY A 42 -8.55 7.92 10.73
N TYR A 43 -8.32 6.71 10.21
CA TYR A 43 -7.14 6.37 9.39
C TYR A 43 -6.98 7.31 8.19
N VAL A 44 -8.03 7.49 7.40
CA VAL A 44 -7.99 8.32 6.18
C VAL A 44 -7.60 9.76 6.49
N ASN A 45 -8.20 10.34 7.53
CA ASN A 45 -7.92 11.72 7.91
C ASN A 45 -6.48 11.89 8.40
N ILE A 46 -5.95 10.92 9.15
CA ILE A 46 -4.56 10.93 9.63
C ILE A 46 -3.60 10.82 8.44
N ILE A 47 -3.87 9.92 7.47
CA ILE A 47 -3.04 9.75 6.27
C ILE A 47 -3.02 11.04 5.45
N LEU A 48 -4.18 11.63 5.19
CA LEU A 48 -4.26 12.89 4.44
C LEU A 48 -3.62 14.05 5.19
N GLN A 49 -3.70 14.08 6.52
CA GLN A 49 -2.98 15.06 7.31
C GLN A 49 -1.46 14.89 7.19
N PHE A 50 -0.94 13.66 7.30
CA PHE A 50 0.48 13.39 7.08
C PHE A 50 0.94 13.84 5.70
N THR A 51 0.11 13.60 4.67
CA THR A 51 0.41 13.99 3.30
C THR A 51 0.52 15.51 3.16
N LYS A 52 -0.40 16.26 3.76
CA LYS A 52 -0.36 17.73 3.76
C LYS A 52 0.84 18.29 4.51
N GLU A 53 1.23 17.68 5.63
CA GLU A 53 2.38 18.11 6.42
C GLU A 53 3.72 17.78 5.74
N GLY A 54 3.81 16.66 5.04
CA GLY A 54 5.06 16.16 4.45
C GLY A 54 5.22 16.51 2.97
N ASN A 55 4.30 16.08 2.13
CA ASN A 55 4.32 16.32 0.69
C ASN A 55 2.89 16.37 0.12
N SER A 56 2.35 17.55 -0.01
CA SER A 56 0.97 17.78 -0.50
C SER A 56 0.74 17.36 -1.97
N GLU A 57 1.79 17.23 -2.78
CA GLU A 57 1.67 16.81 -4.19
C GLU A 57 1.17 15.34 -4.30
N LEU A 58 1.43 14.53 -3.28
CA LEU A 58 0.98 13.13 -3.24
C LEU A 58 -0.54 12.98 -2.98
N GLU A 59 -1.24 14.05 -2.65
CA GLU A 59 -2.70 14.06 -2.44
C GLU A 59 -3.48 14.08 -3.77
N GLY A 60 -2.83 14.42 -4.88
CA GLY A 60 -3.41 14.61 -6.21
C GLY A 60 -3.48 16.08 -6.63
N CYS A 61 -3.46 16.32 -7.95
CA CYS A 61 -3.35 17.65 -8.54
C CYS A 61 -4.68 18.40 -8.60
N ASN A 62 -5.80 17.67 -8.67
CA ASN A 62 -7.14 18.22 -8.79
C ASN A 62 -8.13 17.51 -7.86
N ASN A 63 -9.34 18.01 -7.76
CA ASN A 63 -10.36 17.50 -6.84
C ASN A 63 -10.78 16.05 -7.18
N LEU A 64 -10.76 15.67 -8.46
CA LEU A 64 -11.08 14.31 -8.87
C LEU A 64 -10.01 13.33 -8.38
N GLU A 65 -8.73 13.63 -8.64
CA GLU A 65 -7.62 12.80 -8.16
C GLU A 65 -7.60 12.70 -6.63
N LYS A 66 -7.89 13.79 -5.91
CA LYS A 66 -8.00 13.78 -4.44
C LYS A 66 -9.13 12.86 -3.96
N ALA A 67 -10.26 12.85 -4.66
CA ALA A 67 -11.36 11.94 -4.35
C ALA A 67 -10.97 10.48 -4.63
N GLU A 68 -10.30 10.21 -5.75
CA GLU A 68 -9.80 8.87 -6.08
C GLU A 68 -8.74 8.39 -5.06
N VAL A 69 -7.80 9.25 -4.67
CA VAL A 69 -6.81 8.94 -3.63
C VAL A 69 -7.50 8.54 -2.33
N ARG A 70 -8.52 9.31 -1.92
CA ARG A 70 -9.30 9.01 -0.71
C ARG A 70 -10.01 7.66 -0.82
N GLN A 71 -10.65 7.40 -1.95
CA GLN A 71 -11.33 6.13 -2.23
C GLN A 71 -10.37 4.95 -2.15
N TRP A 72 -9.17 5.07 -2.73
CA TRP A 72 -8.16 4.02 -2.68
C TRP A 72 -7.62 3.75 -1.29
N ILE A 73 -7.46 4.79 -0.46
CA ILE A 73 -7.07 4.61 0.95
C ILE A 73 -8.19 3.88 1.71
N GLU A 74 -9.44 4.25 1.50
CA GLU A 74 -10.59 3.58 2.12
C GLU A 74 -10.70 2.11 1.66
N TYR A 75 -10.50 1.85 0.37
CA TYR A 75 -10.45 0.50 -0.19
C TYR A 75 -9.35 -0.34 0.46
N ALA A 76 -8.14 0.22 0.57
CA ALA A 76 -7.01 -0.47 1.23
C ALA A 76 -7.32 -0.81 2.69
N LEU A 77 -7.98 0.09 3.42
CA LEU A 77 -8.37 -0.15 4.80
C LEU A 77 -9.43 -1.24 4.94
N LEU A 78 -10.44 -1.24 4.08
CA LEU A 78 -11.55 -2.19 4.16
C LEU A 78 -11.16 -3.60 3.76
N TYR A 79 -10.38 -3.75 2.69
CA TYR A 79 -10.16 -5.04 2.07
C TYR A 79 -8.76 -5.60 2.33
N ALA A 80 -7.73 -4.78 2.26
CA ALA A 80 -6.36 -5.25 2.36
C ALA A 80 -5.90 -5.45 3.81
N THR A 81 -6.46 -4.71 4.78
CA THR A 81 -6.14 -4.90 6.20
C THR A 81 -6.85 -6.11 6.83
N GLN A 82 -7.89 -6.64 6.18
CA GLN A 82 -8.63 -7.83 6.65
C GLN A 82 -7.99 -9.16 6.22
N GLY A 83 -6.99 -9.12 5.34
CA GLY A 83 -6.48 -10.29 4.66
C GLY A 83 -5.20 -10.89 5.23
N GLU A 84 -5.28 -11.63 6.34
CA GLU A 84 -4.42 -12.78 6.51
C GLU A 84 -5.15 -14.01 5.94
N VAL A 85 -4.70 -14.44 4.73
CA VAL A 85 -5.08 -15.74 4.10
C VAL A 85 -6.59 -16.05 4.11
N ASN A 86 -7.41 -15.13 3.62
CA ASN A 86 -8.84 -15.41 3.40
C ASN A 86 -9.14 -15.46 1.89
N PRO A 87 -10.22 -16.17 1.44
CA PRO A 87 -10.70 -16.14 0.05
C PRO A 87 -10.85 -14.71 -0.49
N SER A 88 -11.10 -13.73 0.37
CA SER A 88 -11.17 -12.31 0.06
C SER A 88 -9.84 -11.74 -0.47
N SER A 89 -8.67 -12.24 -0.05
CA SER A 89 -7.37 -11.73 -0.55
C SER A 89 -7.15 -12.08 -2.02
N SER A 90 -7.59 -13.26 -2.47
CA SER A 90 -7.48 -13.66 -3.87
C SER A 90 -8.37 -12.81 -4.78
N GLN A 91 -9.55 -12.41 -4.31
CA GLN A 91 -10.44 -11.51 -5.03
C GLN A 91 -9.86 -10.11 -5.12
N LEU A 92 -9.34 -9.58 -4.01
CA LEU A 92 -8.62 -8.31 -3.98
C LEU A 92 -7.47 -8.27 -4.99
N LEU A 93 -6.62 -9.30 -4.99
CA LEU A 93 -5.49 -9.38 -5.92
C LEU A 93 -5.94 -9.43 -7.38
N LYS A 94 -7.04 -10.13 -7.70
CA LYS A 94 -7.61 -10.15 -9.07
C LYS A 94 -8.10 -8.77 -9.49
N GLU A 95 -8.83 -8.07 -8.63
CA GLU A 95 -9.35 -6.73 -8.90
C GLU A 95 -8.22 -5.73 -9.11
N LEU A 96 -7.24 -5.69 -8.21
CA LEU A 96 -6.06 -4.82 -8.33
C LEU A 96 -5.25 -5.15 -9.59
N ASN A 97 -5.07 -6.44 -9.91
CA ASN A 97 -4.35 -6.85 -11.11
C ASN A 97 -5.05 -6.39 -12.39
N THR A 98 -6.39 -6.43 -12.41
CA THR A 98 -7.18 -5.93 -13.55
C THR A 98 -7.04 -4.42 -13.68
N ILE A 99 -7.15 -3.67 -12.59
CA ILE A 99 -7.05 -2.20 -12.59
C ILE A 99 -5.64 -1.75 -13.03
N LEU A 100 -4.60 -2.38 -12.51
CA LEU A 100 -3.21 -2.07 -12.82
C LEU A 100 -2.75 -2.55 -14.21
N SER A 101 -3.60 -3.27 -14.97
CA SER A 101 -3.26 -3.72 -16.32
C SER A 101 -3.00 -2.56 -17.28
N SER A 102 -3.74 -1.47 -17.12
CA SER A 102 -3.66 -0.26 -17.96
C SER A 102 -3.05 0.95 -17.27
N LYS A 103 -2.66 0.81 -15.99
CA LYS A 103 -2.14 1.92 -15.17
C LYS A 103 -0.77 1.59 -14.61
N THR A 104 0.07 2.63 -14.47
CA THR A 104 1.35 2.55 -13.76
C THR A 104 1.16 2.71 -12.26
N TYR A 105 0.26 3.58 -11.86
CA TYR A 105 -0.13 3.87 -10.48
C TYR A 105 -1.66 3.80 -10.32
N LEU A 106 -2.16 3.76 -9.10
CA LEU A 106 -3.59 3.63 -8.81
C LEU A 106 -4.40 4.82 -9.32
N VAL A 107 -3.87 6.02 -9.12
CA VAL A 107 -4.52 7.27 -9.51
C VAL A 107 -3.70 7.92 -10.61
N SER A 108 -4.32 8.12 -11.79
CA SER A 108 -3.65 8.78 -12.91
C SER A 108 -2.34 8.09 -13.33
N HIS A 109 -1.32 8.84 -13.71
CA HIS A 109 0.01 8.36 -14.11
C HIS A 109 1.13 8.80 -13.15
N LYS A 110 0.76 9.31 -11.97
CA LYS A 110 1.68 9.82 -10.97
C LYS A 110 1.56 9.03 -9.67
N LEU A 111 2.69 8.90 -9.00
CA LEU A 111 2.73 8.34 -7.65
C LEU A 111 1.88 9.19 -6.70
N THR A 112 1.01 8.53 -5.95
CA THR A 112 0.19 9.16 -4.92
C THR A 112 0.37 8.49 -3.56
N ILE A 113 -0.15 9.13 -2.52
CA ILE A 113 -0.11 8.56 -1.17
C ILE A 113 -0.92 7.25 -1.08
N ALA A 114 -1.90 7.06 -1.95
CA ALA A 114 -2.68 5.82 -2.04
C ALA A 114 -1.80 4.62 -2.43
N ASP A 115 -0.90 4.81 -3.42
CA ASP A 115 0.05 3.78 -3.85
C ASP A 115 0.97 3.38 -2.70
N ILE A 116 1.53 4.37 -2.01
CA ILE A 116 2.49 4.15 -0.91
C ILE A 116 1.80 3.44 0.26
N PHE A 117 0.59 3.86 0.60
CA PHE A 117 -0.16 3.23 1.68
C PHE A 117 -0.54 1.78 1.33
N LEU A 118 -1.06 1.54 0.12
CA LEU A 118 -1.40 0.19 -0.34
C LEU A 118 -0.18 -0.71 -0.41
N TYR A 119 0.99 -0.19 -0.82
CA TYR A 119 2.25 -0.93 -0.80
C TYR A 119 2.57 -1.45 0.61
N TYR A 120 2.49 -0.61 1.65
CA TYR A 120 2.75 -1.05 3.02
C TYR A 120 1.73 -2.08 3.52
N VAL A 121 0.47 -1.91 3.15
CA VAL A 121 -0.59 -2.85 3.54
C VAL A 121 -0.40 -4.21 2.87
N LEU A 122 0.00 -4.24 1.60
CA LEU A 122 0.14 -5.48 0.83
C LEU A 122 1.48 -6.19 1.02
N GLN A 123 2.46 -5.57 1.71
CA GLN A 123 3.81 -6.14 1.86
C GLN A 123 3.77 -7.60 2.31
N ASN A 124 3.07 -7.90 3.40
CA ASN A 124 2.99 -9.26 3.93
C ASN A 124 2.28 -10.22 2.98
N THR A 125 1.22 -9.77 2.32
CA THR A 125 0.47 -10.57 1.35
C THR A 125 1.35 -10.95 0.16
N LEU A 126 2.05 -10.00 -0.44
CA LEU A 126 2.91 -10.23 -1.62
C LEU A 126 4.18 -11.04 -1.27
N GLU A 127 4.71 -10.88 -0.05
CA GLU A 127 5.84 -11.68 0.44
C GLU A 127 5.48 -13.17 0.51
N ASN A 128 4.26 -13.51 0.92
CA ASN A 128 3.80 -14.88 1.11
C ASN A 128 3.24 -15.55 -0.16
N LEU A 129 3.08 -14.83 -1.28
CA LEU A 129 2.66 -15.43 -2.54
C LEU A 129 3.73 -16.38 -3.08
N THR A 130 3.27 -17.50 -3.60
CA THR A 130 4.09 -18.41 -4.40
C THR A 130 4.54 -17.77 -5.71
N ILE A 131 5.56 -18.34 -6.35
CA ILE A 131 6.06 -17.83 -7.64
C ILE A 131 4.94 -17.87 -8.70
N LEU A 132 4.16 -18.95 -8.74
CA LEU A 132 3.03 -19.11 -9.69
C LEU A 132 1.93 -18.05 -9.46
N GLU A 133 1.64 -17.72 -8.22
CA GLU A 133 0.68 -16.66 -7.91
C GLU A 133 1.20 -15.27 -8.31
N LYS A 134 2.49 -15.01 -8.12
CA LYS A 134 3.12 -13.77 -8.59
C LYS A 134 3.07 -13.62 -10.10
N GLU A 135 3.26 -14.71 -10.84
CA GLU A 135 3.07 -14.74 -12.31
C GLU A 135 1.62 -14.54 -12.71
N LYS A 136 0.67 -15.17 -12.00
CA LYS A 136 -0.75 -14.96 -12.24
C LYS A 136 -1.19 -13.52 -12.08
N TYR A 137 -0.60 -12.81 -11.12
CA TYR A 137 -0.88 -11.40 -10.80
C TYR A 137 0.23 -10.48 -11.33
N VAL A 138 0.60 -10.61 -12.60
CA VAL A 138 1.73 -9.93 -13.22
C VAL A 138 1.69 -8.40 -13.11
N HIS A 139 0.51 -7.79 -13.19
CA HIS A 139 0.38 -6.34 -13.16
C HIS A 139 0.56 -5.77 -11.75
N ILE A 140 0.03 -6.45 -10.73
CA ILE A 140 0.28 -6.06 -9.33
C ILE A 140 1.74 -6.36 -8.94
N SER A 141 2.32 -7.45 -9.43
CA SER A 141 3.73 -7.78 -9.21
C SER A 141 4.66 -6.72 -9.80
N ARG A 142 4.39 -6.27 -11.03
CA ARG A 142 5.10 -5.15 -11.67
C ARG A 142 4.96 -3.85 -10.89
N TRP A 143 3.74 -3.50 -10.47
CA TRP A 143 3.49 -2.29 -9.70
C TRP A 143 4.22 -2.35 -8.35
N PHE A 144 4.12 -3.46 -7.65
CA PHE A 144 4.76 -3.64 -6.34
C PHE A 144 6.29 -3.60 -6.47
N ASP A 145 6.85 -4.24 -7.50
CA ASP A 145 8.29 -4.19 -7.77
C ASP A 145 8.75 -2.76 -8.04
N ASN A 146 8.02 -2.00 -8.85
CA ASN A 146 8.31 -0.58 -9.08
C ASN A 146 8.32 0.23 -7.77
N MET A 147 7.38 -0.03 -6.86
CA MET A 147 7.31 0.64 -5.56
C MET A 147 8.52 0.29 -4.67
N GLN A 148 8.90 -0.99 -4.60
CA GLN A 148 9.99 -1.43 -3.73
C GLN A 148 11.38 -1.02 -4.22
N GLN A 149 11.57 -0.72 -5.51
CA GLN A 149 12.84 -0.20 -6.02
C GLN A 149 13.19 1.18 -5.45
N ASN A 150 12.19 1.96 -5.06
CA ASN A 150 12.44 3.20 -4.34
C ASN A 150 12.79 2.90 -2.87
N SER A 151 14.04 3.13 -2.49
CA SER A 151 14.54 2.85 -1.14
C SER A 151 13.82 3.65 -0.05
N SER A 152 13.37 4.86 -0.36
CA SER A 152 12.62 5.71 0.59
C SER A 152 11.23 5.13 0.88
N ILE A 153 10.56 4.55 -0.13
CA ILE A 153 9.28 3.87 0.04
C ILE A 153 9.49 2.52 0.73
N ARG A 154 10.44 1.73 0.25
CA ARG A 154 10.72 0.40 0.82
C ARG A 154 11.11 0.46 2.28
N GLN A 155 11.91 1.44 2.67
CA GLN A 155 12.47 1.53 4.04
C GLN A 155 13.16 0.22 4.46
N SER A 156 12.77 -0.32 5.62
CA SER A 156 13.29 -1.58 6.18
C SER A 156 12.56 -2.84 5.70
N ASN A 157 11.57 -2.71 4.80
CA ASN A 157 10.85 -3.86 4.29
C ASN A 157 11.78 -4.72 3.41
N LYS A 158 11.60 -6.03 3.48
CA LYS A 158 12.33 -6.97 2.64
C LYS A 158 11.92 -6.82 1.18
N LEU A 159 12.90 -7.01 0.28
CA LEU A 159 12.61 -7.12 -1.14
C LEU A 159 11.86 -8.41 -1.43
N VAL A 160 10.72 -8.28 -2.08
CA VAL A 160 9.96 -9.41 -2.61
C VAL A 160 10.53 -9.76 -3.98
N ASN A 161 10.92 -11.02 -4.16
CA ASN A 161 11.45 -11.48 -5.43
C ASN A 161 10.31 -11.79 -6.42
N PHE A 162 10.31 -11.10 -7.56
CA PHE A 162 9.40 -11.31 -8.68
C PHE A 162 10.11 -11.91 -9.90
N ASN A 163 11.35 -12.36 -9.75
CA ASN A 163 12.15 -12.85 -10.88
C ASN A 163 11.73 -14.27 -11.24
N THR A 164 11.13 -14.44 -12.42
CA THR A 164 10.65 -15.72 -12.95
C THR A 164 11.74 -16.53 -13.68
N LEU A 165 12.93 -15.95 -13.89
CA LEU A 165 14.06 -16.63 -14.53
C LEU A 165 14.46 -17.95 -13.83
N TYR A 166 14.15 -18.06 -12.54
CA TYR A 166 14.39 -19.30 -11.80
C TYR A 166 13.55 -20.47 -12.31
N LEU A 167 12.30 -20.24 -12.69
CA LEU A 167 11.44 -21.28 -13.29
C LEU A 167 11.93 -21.69 -14.69
N ALA A 168 12.41 -20.73 -15.49
CA ALA A 168 12.98 -21.02 -16.79
C ALA A 168 14.27 -21.87 -16.69
N SER A 169 15.04 -21.71 -15.60
CA SER A 169 16.24 -22.51 -15.35
C SER A 169 15.94 -23.94 -14.87
N LEU A 170 14.73 -24.16 -14.31
CA LEU A 170 14.27 -25.48 -13.84
C LEU A 170 13.51 -26.25 -14.91
N ALA A 171 13.10 -25.61 -16.02
CA ALA A 171 12.45 -26.29 -17.13
C ALA A 171 13.46 -27.24 -17.80
N PRO A 172 13.14 -28.56 -17.94
CA PRO A 172 14.01 -29.48 -18.62
C PRO A 172 14.21 -29.01 -20.07
N ALA A 173 15.45 -28.92 -20.51
CA ALA A 173 15.78 -28.62 -21.91
C ALA A 173 15.03 -29.63 -22.79
N ARG A 174 14.09 -29.17 -23.63
CA ARG A 174 13.46 -29.99 -24.64
C ARG A 174 14.52 -30.26 -25.72
N HIS A 175 15.02 -31.49 -25.76
CA HIS A 175 15.78 -32.02 -26.85
C HIS A 175 14.87 -32.43 -27.99
#